data_8c859986aad8796899ff4d30d4f44f0f
#
_entry.id   8c859986aad8796899ff4d30d4f44f0f
#
_cell.length_a   1.000
_cell.length_b   1.000
_cell.length_c   1.000
_cell.angle_alpha   90.00
_cell.angle_beta   90.00
_cell.angle_gamma   90.00
#
_symmetry.space_group_name_H-M   'P 1'
#
loop_
_entity.id
_entity.type
_entity.pdbx_description
1 polymer ?
#
loop_
_entity_poly.entity_id
_entity_poly.type
_entity_poly.pdbx_seq_one_letter_code
_entity_poly.pdbx_strand_id
1 'polypeptide(L)'
;ILDAYSYEIVFVDRQHIVRYMNKTAKRRYGDRVQINQSLFNCHNENSKKKIEEFLKRADNGEDEMFETYNTKTGEREFFVPVRDSNKHVIGYFERHEMPWDDEHPEIPVFEYWKHRR
;
A
#
# COMPACT_ATOMS: atom_id res chain seq x y z
N ILE A 1 -1.24 18.77 -2.17
CA ILE A 1 0.04 18.03 -2.16
C ILE A 1 -0.17 16.60 -2.59
N LEU A 2 -1.13 15.87 -1.98
CA LEU A 2 -1.35 14.47 -2.30
C LEU A 2 -1.83 14.27 -3.74
N ASP A 3 -2.58 15.22 -4.29
CA ASP A 3 -3.03 15.15 -5.67
C ASP A 3 -1.91 15.41 -6.69
N ALA A 4 -0.83 16.02 -6.26
CA ALA A 4 0.36 16.21 -7.11
C ALA A 4 1.29 15.01 -7.09
N TYR A 5 1.07 14.07 -6.17
CA TYR A 5 1.88 12.85 -6.06
C TYR A 5 1.60 11.93 -7.25
N SER A 6 2.66 11.47 -7.91
CA SER A 6 2.54 10.73 -9.16
C SER A 6 2.11 9.27 -9.01
N TYR A 7 2.13 8.73 -7.80
CA TYR A 7 1.62 7.39 -7.50
C TYR A 7 0.25 7.47 -6.84
N GLU A 8 -0.50 6.40 -6.94
CA GLU A 8 -1.80 6.32 -6.30
C GLU A 8 -1.68 6.26 -4.78
N ILE A 9 -2.54 7.00 -4.09
CA ILE A 9 -2.72 6.93 -2.64
C ILE A 9 -4.19 6.64 -2.39
N VAL A 10 -4.45 5.50 -1.74
CA VAL A 10 -5.79 5.09 -1.32
C VAL A 10 -5.71 4.79 0.16
N PHE A 11 -6.35 5.62 0.99
CA PHE A 11 -6.43 5.37 2.42
C PHE A 11 -7.70 4.57 2.74
N VAL A 12 -7.54 3.50 3.51
CA VAL A 12 -8.59 2.57 3.88
C VAL A 12 -8.63 2.47 5.41
N ASP A 13 -9.81 2.55 6.00
CA ASP A 13 -9.95 2.41 7.44
C ASP A 13 -9.90 0.95 7.90
N ARG A 14 -9.98 0.71 9.20
CA ARG A 14 -9.90 -0.66 9.75
C ARG A 14 -11.08 -1.54 9.40
N GLN A 15 -12.19 -0.98 8.97
CA GLN A 15 -13.34 -1.72 8.47
C GLN A 15 -13.22 -1.98 6.96
N HIS A 16 -12.07 -1.62 6.39
CA HIS A 16 -11.74 -1.81 4.97
C HIS A 16 -12.60 -0.96 4.04
N ILE A 17 -13.06 0.19 4.54
CA ILE A 17 -13.79 1.16 3.73
C ILE A 17 -12.80 2.19 3.21
N VAL A 18 -12.84 2.45 1.91
CA VAL A 18 -12.01 3.46 1.27
C VAL A 18 -12.46 4.85 1.71
N ARG A 19 -11.57 5.61 2.34
CA ARG A 19 -11.91 6.94 2.88
C ARG A 19 -11.24 8.08 2.12
N TYR A 20 -10.18 7.82 1.37
CA TYR A 20 -9.51 8.84 0.60
C TYR A 20 -8.85 8.23 -0.63
N MET A 21 -8.90 8.96 -1.73
CA MET A 21 -8.17 8.63 -2.96
C MET A 21 -7.59 9.92 -3.53
N ASN A 22 -6.29 9.92 -3.82
CA ASN A 22 -5.71 11.06 -4.52
C ASN A 22 -6.10 11.03 -6.01
N LYS A 23 -5.77 12.09 -6.73
CA LYS A 23 -6.15 12.24 -8.14
C LYS A 23 -5.59 11.11 -9.01
N THR A 24 -4.35 10.70 -8.76
CA THR A 24 -3.71 9.59 -9.48
C THR A 24 -4.45 8.29 -9.27
N ALA A 25 -4.88 8.01 -8.03
CA ALA A 25 -5.66 6.80 -7.72
C ALA A 25 -7.00 6.79 -8.43
N LYS A 26 -7.69 7.92 -8.46
CA LYS A 26 -8.98 8.04 -9.15
C LYS A 26 -8.85 7.74 -10.64
N ARG A 27 -7.77 8.21 -11.28
CA ARG A 27 -7.52 7.93 -12.69
C ARG A 27 -7.18 6.47 -12.95
N ARG A 28 -6.35 5.88 -12.07
CA ARG A 28 -5.88 4.49 -12.26
C ARG A 28 -6.99 3.47 -12.05
N TYR A 29 -7.76 3.63 -10.99
CA TYR A 29 -8.75 2.61 -10.60
C TYR A 29 -10.13 2.84 -11.19
N GLY A 30 -10.47 4.07 -11.55
CA GLY A 30 -11.78 4.40 -12.10
C GLY A 30 -12.89 3.97 -11.15
N ASP A 31 -13.85 3.20 -11.64
CA ASP A 31 -14.99 2.73 -10.85
C ASP A 31 -14.70 1.48 -10.03
N ARG A 32 -13.53 0.87 -10.19
CA ARG A 32 -13.19 -0.38 -9.48
C ARG A 32 -12.94 -0.16 -7.99
N VAL A 33 -12.47 1.02 -7.63
CA VAL A 33 -12.24 1.42 -6.23
C VAL A 33 -12.91 2.77 -6.03
N GLN A 34 -13.81 2.85 -5.07
CA GLN A 34 -14.58 4.06 -4.83
C GLN A 34 -14.60 4.43 -3.35
N ILE A 35 -14.60 5.74 -3.09
CA ILE A 35 -14.70 6.26 -1.72
C ILE A 35 -16.03 5.80 -1.10
N ASN A 36 -15.99 5.44 0.18
CA ASN A 36 -17.10 4.92 0.99
C ASN A 36 -17.56 3.51 0.59
N GLN A 37 -16.81 2.82 -0.26
CA GLN A 37 -17.04 1.43 -0.61
C GLN A 37 -16.00 0.54 0.04
N SER A 38 -16.37 -0.72 0.28
CA SER A 38 -15.44 -1.69 0.84
C SER A 38 -14.33 -2.02 -0.18
N LEU A 39 -13.09 -1.99 0.27
CA LEU A 39 -11.97 -2.43 -0.55
C LEU A 39 -12.13 -3.89 -0.96
N PHE A 40 -12.78 -4.70 -0.14
CA PHE A 40 -12.98 -6.12 -0.41
C PHE A 40 -13.93 -6.41 -1.57
N ASN A 41 -14.65 -5.42 -2.06
CA ASN A 41 -15.48 -5.58 -3.25
C ASN A 41 -14.64 -5.93 -4.50
N CYS A 42 -13.35 -5.57 -4.52
CA CYS A 42 -12.47 -5.81 -5.66
C CYS A 42 -11.28 -6.73 -5.32
N HIS A 43 -11.27 -7.34 -4.12
CA HIS A 43 -10.16 -8.19 -3.67
C HIS A 43 -10.63 -9.63 -3.45
N ASN A 44 -9.73 -10.60 -3.75
CA ASN A 44 -10.00 -12.01 -3.52
C ASN A 44 -9.63 -12.40 -2.07
N GLU A 45 -9.89 -13.66 -1.70
CA GLU A 45 -9.62 -14.16 -0.36
C GLU A 45 -8.14 -14.10 0.04
N ASN A 46 -7.22 -14.30 -0.91
CA ASN A 46 -5.79 -14.23 -0.63
C ASN A 46 -5.39 -12.79 -0.26
N SER A 47 -5.93 -11.81 -0.96
CA SER A 47 -5.68 -10.40 -0.64
C SER A 47 -6.24 -10.02 0.72
N LYS A 48 -7.44 -10.50 1.05
CA LYS A 48 -8.04 -10.27 2.36
C LYS A 48 -7.18 -10.82 3.48
N LYS A 49 -6.67 -12.04 3.32
CA LYS A 49 -5.80 -12.68 4.32
C LYS A 49 -4.51 -11.90 4.53
N LYS A 50 -3.92 -11.39 3.46
CA LYS A 50 -2.70 -10.57 3.56
C LYS A 50 -2.97 -9.28 4.34
N ILE A 51 -4.09 -8.62 4.08
CA ILE A 51 -4.47 -7.40 4.77
C ILE A 51 -4.71 -7.68 6.26
N GLU A 52 -5.40 -8.76 6.59
CA GLU A 52 -5.65 -9.15 7.97
C GLU A 52 -4.35 -9.45 8.72
N GLU A 53 -3.42 -10.16 8.09
CA GLU A 53 -2.11 -10.43 8.66
C GLU A 53 -1.33 -9.13 8.86
N PHE A 54 -1.38 -8.23 7.89
CA PHE A 54 -0.73 -6.93 8.01
C PHE A 54 -1.24 -6.15 9.21
N LEU A 55 -2.57 -6.07 9.39
CA LEU A 55 -3.14 -5.34 10.52
C LEU A 55 -2.72 -5.93 11.87
N LYS A 56 -2.62 -7.24 11.95
CA LYS A 56 -2.12 -7.94 13.14
C LYS A 56 -0.68 -7.55 13.45
N ARG A 57 0.18 -7.53 12.44
CA ARG A 57 1.58 -7.16 12.58
C ARG A 57 1.72 -5.67 12.91
N ALA A 58 0.90 -4.83 12.30
CA ALA A 58 0.90 -3.39 12.57
C ALA A 58 0.46 -3.10 14.01
N ASP A 59 -0.54 -3.82 14.52
CA ASP A 59 -0.98 -3.71 15.92
C ASP A 59 0.14 -4.13 16.88
N ASN A 60 1.08 -4.95 16.45
CA ASN A 60 2.25 -5.36 17.21
C ASN A 60 3.46 -4.43 17.00
N GLY A 61 3.28 -3.32 16.30
CA GLY A 61 4.29 -2.27 16.20
C GLY A 61 5.10 -2.26 14.89
N GLU A 62 4.80 -3.14 13.93
CA GLU A 62 5.51 -3.11 12.66
C GLU A 62 5.07 -1.90 11.81
N ASP A 63 6.03 -1.30 11.10
CA ASP A 63 5.82 -0.06 10.35
C ASP A 63 5.41 -0.26 8.91
N GLU A 64 5.69 -1.43 8.33
CA GLU A 64 5.22 -1.79 7.00
C GLU A 64 5.37 -3.29 6.77
N MET A 65 4.64 -3.81 5.79
CA MET A 65 4.74 -5.19 5.38
C MET A 65 4.80 -5.28 3.86
N PHE A 66 5.77 -6.02 3.34
CA PHE A 66 5.84 -6.31 1.91
C PHE A 66 4.62 -7.11 1.50
N GLU A 67 3.94 -6.64 0.46
CA GLU A 67 2.76 -7.31 -0.07
C GLU A 67 3.11 -8.19 -1.26
N THR A 68 3.62 -7.57 -2.34
CA THR A 68 3.85 -8.29 -3.59
C THR A 68 4.78 -7.52 -4.52
N TYR A 69 5.31 -8.24 -5.49
CA TYR A 69 6.03 -7.69 -6.63
C TYR A 69 5.14 -7.82 -7.86
N ASN A 70 4.88 -6.69 -8.51
CA ASN A 70 4.08 -6.67 -9.72
C ASN A 70 4.99 -6.89 -10.93
N THR A 71 4.91 -8.08 -11.52
CA THR A 71 5.78 -8.45 -12.65
C THR A 71 5.48 -7.66 -13.92
N LYS A 72 4.29 -7.08 -14.04
CA LYS A 72 3.91 -6.30 -15.22
C LYS A 72 4.50 -4.89 -15.22
N THR A 73 4.58 -4.28 -14.03
CA THR A 73 5.05 -2.90 -13.90
C THR A 73 6.44 -2.79 -13.29
N GLY A 74 6.93 -3.86 -12.66
CA GLY A 74 8.19 -3.85 -11.92
C GLY A 74 8.08 -3.20 -10.54
N GLU A 75 6.89 -2.84 -10.11
CA GLU A 75 6.68 -2.20 -8.82
C GLU A 75 6.68 -3.21 -7.69
N ARG A 76 7.27 -2.81 -6.56
CA ARG A 76 7.08 -3.50 -5.28
C ARG A 76 5.99 -2.77 -4.51
N GLU A 77 5.13 -3.52 -3.86
CA GLU A 77 3.99 -2.98 -3.13
C GLU A 77 4.08 -3.37 -1.66
N PHE A 78 3.84 -2.39 -0.79
CA PHE A 78 3.93 -2.52 0.66
C PHE A 78 2.67 -1.99 1.31
N PHE A 79 2.20 -2.66 2.36
CA PHE A 79 1.17 -2.10 3.23
C PHE A 79 1.82 -1.23 4.30
N VAL A 80 1.27 -0.05 4.52
CA VAL A 80 1.78 0.92 5.50
C VAL A 80 0.64 1.31 6.45
N PRO A 81 0.82 1.16 7.78
CA PRO A 81 -0.22 1.56 8.71
C PRO A 81 -0.25 3.07 8.89
N VAL A 82 -1.46 3.61 9.08
CA VAL A 82 -1.67 4.98 9.50
C VAL A 82 -2.07 4.96 10.97
N ARG A 83 -1.36 5.73 11.80
CA ARG A 83 -1.55 5.74 13.25
C ARG A 83 -2.05 7.10 13.71
N ASP A 84 -2.86 7.10 14.77
CA ASP A 84 -3.26 8.34 15.42
C ASP A 84 -2.16 8.85 16.38
N SER A 85 -2.43 9.94 17.09
CA SER A 85 -1.47 10.53 18.03
C SER A 85 -1.11 9.62 19.19
N ASN A 86 -1.93 8.62 19.48
CA ASN A 86 -1.70 7.61 20.51
C ASN A 86 -1.06 6.34 19.95
N LYS A 87 -0.65 6.37 18.68
CA LYS A 87 -0.02 5.27 17.95
C LYS A 87 -0.93 4.08 17.67
N HIS A 88 -2.25 4.26 17.79
CA HIS A 88 -3.22 3.23 17.39
C HIS A 88 -3.36 3.24 15.87
N VAL A 89 -3.41 2.05 15.28
CA VAL A 89 -3.61 1.90 13.84
C VAL A 89 -5.07 2.24 13.51
N ILE A 90 -5.28 3.29 12.72
CA ILE A 90 -6.62 3.73 12.32
C ILE A 90 -6.98 3.31 10.90
N GLY A 91 -6.00 2.86 10.14
CA GLY A 91 -6.19 2.42 8.77
C GLY A 91 -4.86 2.18 8.11
N TYR A 92 -4.86 2.12 6.79
CA TYR A 92 -3.66 1.78 6.03
C TYR A 92 -3.74 2.30 4.60
N PHE A 93 -2.58 2.30 3.93
CA PHE A 93 -2.50 2.53 2.50
C PHE A 93 -1.43 1.61 1.91
N GLU A 94 -1.39 1.51 0.58
CA GLU A 94 -0.33 0.79 -0.12
C GLU A 94 0.70 1.80 -0.61
N ARG A 95 1.97 1.48 -0.38
CA ARG A 95 3.10 2.22 -0.93
C ARG A 95 3.65 1.44 -2.10
N HIS A 96 3.83 2.12 -3.22
CA HIS A 96 4.41 1.55 -4.44
C HIS A 96 5.81 2.09 -4.62
N GLU A 97 6.70 1.23 -5.10
CA GLU A 97 8.10 1.56 -5.25
C GLU A 97 8.63 0.95 -6.54
N MET A 98 9.13 1.80 -7.43
CA MET A 98 9.79 1.31 -8.65
C MET A 98 11.19 0.83 -8.32
N PRO A 99 11.67 -0.26 -8.95
CA PRO A 99 13.01 -0.72 -8.70
C PRO A 99 14.02 0.32 -9.19
N TRP A 100 14.99 0.59 -8.34
CA TRP A 100 16.14 1.42 -8.69
C TRP A 100 17.00 0.72 -9.74
N ASP A 101 17.04 -0.60 -9.70
CA ASP A 101 17.84 -1.46 -10.58
C ASP A 101 16.93 -2.58 -11.10
N ASP A 102 16.69 -2.59 -12.42
CA ASP A 102 15.82 -3.57 -13.06
C ASP A 102 16.35 -5.00 -12.95
N GLU A 103 17.66 -5.18 -12.73
CA GLU A 103 18.27 -6.50 -12.55
C GLU A 103 17.97 -7.08 -11.17
N HIS A 104 17.59 -6.24 -10.21
CA HIS A 104 17.34 -6.64 -8.83
C HIS A 104 16.00 -6.12 -8.32
N PRO A 105 14.89 -6.46 -8.98
CA PRO A 105 13.57 -5.94 -8.59
C PRO A 105 13.13 -6.40 -7.20
N GLU A 106 13.72 -7.47 -6.66
CA GLU A 106 13.41 -8.00 -5.33
C GLU A 106 14.01 -7.14 -4.21
N ILE A 107 14.94 -6.25 -4.52
CA ILE A 107 15.59 -5.40 -3.51
C ILE A 107 14.86 -4.06 -3.44
N PRO A 108 14.27 -3.69 -2.28
CA PRO A 108 13.67 -2.37 -2.10
C PRO A 108 14.67 -1.24 -2.37
N VAL A 109 14.20 -0.14 -2.98
CA VAL A 109 15.06 0.96 -3.38
C VAL A 109 15.93 1.47 -2.23
N PHE A 110 15.34 1.64 -1.05
CA PHE A 110 16.08 2.14 0.11
C PHE A 110 17.14 1.15 0.61
N GLU A 111 16.93 -0.15 0.38
CA GLU A 111 17.93 -1.18 0.73
C GLU A 111 19.02 -1.30 -0.34
N TYR A 112 18.70 -0.98 -1.58
CA TYR A 112 19.66 -1.01 -2.67
C TYR A 112 20.88 -0.14 -2.36
N TRP A 113 20.67 1.03 -1.76
CA TRP A 113 21.76 1.92 -1.37
C TRP A 113 22.73 1.26 -0.41
N LYS A 114 22.26 0.37 0.44
CA LYS A 114 23.10 -0.37 1.40
C LYS A 114 24.02 -1.37 0.70
N HIS A 115 23.57 -1.92 -0.42
CA HIS A 115 24.29 -2.96 -1.15
C HIS A 115 25.22 -2.37 -2.23
N ARG A 116 25.08 -1.10 -2.49
CA ARG A 116 25.78 -0.45 -3.59
C ARG A 116 27.17 0.06 -3.23
N ARG A 117 27.51 0.05 -2.01
CA ARG A 117 28.79 0.59 -1.52
C ARG A 117 29.95 -0.35 -1.75
#